data_c0af75aa5425c43eb20b56ffa657c66e
#
_entry.id   c0af75aa5425c43eb20b56ffa657c66e
#
_cell.length_a   1.000
_cell.length_b   1.000
_cell.length_c   1.000
_cell.angle_alpha   90.00
_cell.angle_beta   90.00
_cell.angle_gamma   90.00
#
_symmetry.space_group_name_H-M   'P 1'
#
loop_
_entity.id
_entity.type
_entity.pdbx_description
1 polymer ?
#
loop_
_entity_poly.entity_id
_entity_poly.type
_entity_poly.pdbx_seq_one_letter_code
_entity_poly.pdbx_strand_id
1 'polypeptide(L)'
;MSNSAKISQPPPVTDYSATLRNIRRLIYLYLFLLIIEGALRKWIVPQFSNPLLLVRDPVVLAIYFLAWHARVFPRNGFILSLAIICILSWIVSIFVLDPYVPMSRILLVTAYGFRSNFLHLPLIFILASVFDADDVRKIGWWILVGMIPISLLMALQFHSAPDSFINRTVGLGEGEQITAGGGKIRPPGTFSFISGPIHYVTGAAAFVLYGGLRRATYPNWLLFGAGCSVLLAIVVSGSRSLVVSVLLVVLSLAIVLLVRPDAVNRFGKSLVLLVIAMLIITRLPIVHEGLTILSSRFTESAEAAETTITGGLIQRTLGEFTEGLGHLGHAPIAGFGLGVGTSGGAAFLMGQSTFLLSENEWTRIIFENGPILGLAFLLWRAALTVYLGFVSLRALTRAEILPLLLFSAGFLLILNGQLGQPTSLGFGVVLNGLCLASTRPGKIAPTPATPLAPRSIRGRSAYANRLHGADASHRNGSVDR
;
A
#
# COMPACT_ATOMS: atom_id res chain seq x y z
N MET A 1 35.74 43.72 -16.71
CA MET A 1 34.87 42.71 -17.29
C MET A 1 34.14 42.02 -16.13
N SER A 2 32.91 42.46 -15.85
CA SER A 2 32.11 41.99 -14.75
C SER A 2 31.32 40.75 -15.19
N ASN A 3 31.64 39.59 -14.62
CA ASN A 3 30.92 38.36 -14.83
C ASN A 3 29.70 38.33 -13.86
N SER A 4 28.56 38.86 -14.30
CA SER A 4 27.28 38.71 -13.60
C SER A 4 26.85 37.25 -13.73
N ALA A 5 27.03 36.48 -12.66
CA ALA A 5 26.40 35.16 -12.53
C ALA A 5 24.88 35.32 -12.69
N LYS A 6 24.33 34.75 -13.76
CA LYS A 6 22.88 34.59 -13.95
C LYS A 6 22.34 33.74 -12.82
N ILE A 7 21.77 34.36 -11.80
CA ILE A 7 20.93 33.70 -10.82
C ILE A 7 19.73 33.19 -11.59
N SER A 8 19.65 31.87 -11.79
CA SER A 8 18.51 31.22 -12.41
C SER A 8 17.28 31.51 -11.54
N GLN A 9 16.34 32.29 -12.06
CA GLN A 9 15.07 32.55 -11.39
C GLN A 9 14.35 31.20 -11.12
N PRO A 10 13.75 31.00 -9.94
CA PRO A 10 12.93 29.82 -9.69
C PRO A 10 11.78 29.81 -10.72
N PRO A 11 11.36 28.61 -11.19
CA PRO A 11 10.27 28.50 -12.16
C PRO A 11 9.01 29.18 -11.63
N PRO A 12 8.19 29.77 -12.51
CA PRO A 12 6.99 30.49 -12.11
C PRO A 12 6.06 29.59 -11.27
N VAL A 13 5.51 30.12 -10.19
CA VAL A 13 4.70 29.40 -9.17
C VAL A 13 3.53 28.61 -9.79
N THR A 14 3.01 29.07 -10.92
CA THR A 14 1.95 28.41 -11.70
C THR A 14 2.38 27.08 -12.33
N ASP A 15 3.62 26.95 -12.77
CA ASP A 15 4.14 25.75 -13.43
C ASP A 15 4.43 24.64 -12.41
N TYR A 16 4.95 25.00 -11.24
CA TYR A 16 5.17 24.05 -10.14
C TYR A 16 3.88 23.38 -9.65
N SER A 17 2.81 24.16 -9.48
CA SER A 17 1.51 23.64 -9.02
C SER A 17 0.85 22.72 -10.06
N ALA A 18 1.02 23.01 -11.35
CA ALA A 18 0.53 22.20 -12.45
C ALA A 18 1.29 20.87 -12.53
N THR A 19 2.61 20.89 -12.37
CA THR A 19 3.45 19.68 -12.38
C THR A 19 3.10 18.75 -11.21
N LEU A 20 2.89 19.27 -10.00
CA LEU A 20 2.43 18.46 -8.86
C LEU A 20 1.05 17.83 -9.11
N ARG A 21 0.12 18.55 -9.74
CA ARG A 21 -1.17 17.97 -10.12
C ARG A 21 -1.01 16.83 -11.11
N ASN A 22 -0.12 16.95 -12.08
CA ASN A 22 0.15 15.91 -13.07
C ASN A 22 0.79 14.67 -12.41
N ILE A 23 1.75 14.85 -11.49
CA ILE A 23 2.31 13.73 -10.71
C ILE A 23 1.19 13.01 -9.94
N ARG A 24 0.30 13.74 -9.26
CA ARG A 24 -0.85 13.15 -8.55
C ARG A 24 -1.76 12.36 -9.49
N ARG A 25 -2.07 12.89 -10.69
CA ARG A 25 -2.88 12.20 -11.70
C ARG A 25 -2.22 10.91 -12.17
N LEU A 26 -0.92 10.92 -12.42
CA LEU A 26 -0.17 9.73 -12.81
C LEU A 26 -0.11 8.69 -11.69
N ILE A 27 -0.02 9.10 -10.41
CA ILE A 27 -0.10 8.18 -9.28
C ILE A 27 -1.51 7.56 -9.20
N TYR A 28 -2.59 8.32 -9.40
CA TYR A 28 -3.94 7.76 -9.50
C TYR A 28 -4.08 6.79 -10.68
N LEU A 29 -3.47 7.11 -11.83
CA LEU A 29 -3.42 6.20 -12.98
C LEU A 29 -2.67 4.90 -12.64
N TYR A 30 -1.54 5.00 -11.94
CA TYR A 30 -0.79 3.83 -11.47
C TYR A 30 -1.64 2.94 -10.55
N LEU A 31 -2.36 3.54 -9.60
CA LEU A 31 -3.30 2.83 -8.70
C LEU A 31 -4.44 2.17 -9.47
N PHE A 32 -5.04 2.88 -10.43
CA PHE A 32 -6.09 2.35 -11.27
C PHE A 32 -5.60 1.15 -12.10
N LEU A 33 -4.45 1.29 -12.76
CA LEU A 33 -3.85 0.20 -13.53
C LEU A 33 -3.49 -1.00 -12.64
N LEU A 34 -3.02 -0.78 -11.41
CA LEU A 34 -2.73 -1.86 -10.47
C LEU A 34 -3.95 -2.74 -10.18
N ILE A 35 -5.14 -2.14 -10.12
CA ILE A 35 -6.39 -2.85 -9.81
C ILE A 35 -6.98 -3.52 -11.06
N ILE A 36 -6.86 -2.88 -12.24
CA ILE A 36 -7.60 -3.30 -13.45
C ILE A 36 -6.75 -4.10 -14.45
N GLU A 37 -5.41 -4.07 -14.32
CA GLU A 37 -4.48 -4.74 -15.24
C GLU A 37 -4.84 -6.22 -15.46
N GLY A 38 -5.14 -6.95 -14.39
CA GLY A 38 -5.50 -8.36 -14.50
C GLY A 38 -6.82 -8.59 -15.25
N ALA A 39 -7.80 -7.71 -15.06
CA ALA A 39 -9.07 -7.77 -15.79
C ALA A 39 -8.86 -7.51 -17.29
N LEU A 40 -8.03 -6.53 -17.66
CA LEU A 40 -7.66 -6.26 -19.04
C LEU A 40 -7.02 -7.48 -19.68
N ARG A 41 -6.09 -8.13 -18.98
CA ARG A 41 -5.33 -9.29 -19.47
C ARG A 41 -6.15 -10.57 -19.55
N LYS A 42 -7.21 -10.70 -18.73
CA LYS A 42 -8.08 -11.88 -18.72
C LYS A 42 -9.23 -11.77 -19.71
N TRP A 43 -9.92 -10.63 -19.75
CA TRP A 43 -11.22 -10.55 -20.41
C TRP A 43 -11.29 -9.59 -21.59
N ILE A 44 -10.51 -8.50 -21.60
CA ILE A 44 -10.67 -7.41 -22.57
C ILE A 44 -9.67 -7.55 -23.71
N VAL A 45 -8.37 -7.67 -23.41
CA VAL A 45 -7.31 -7.75 -24.42
C VAL A 45 -6.28 -8.84 -24.07
N PRO A 46 -6.71 -10.13 -24.00
CA PRO A 46 -5.84 -11.24 -23.57
C PRO A 46 -4.63 -11.42 -24.51
N GLN A 47 -4.74 -11.06 -25.79
CA GLN A 47 -3.65 -11.08 -26.76
C GLN A 47 -2.48 -10.15 -26.39
N PHE A 48 -2.75 -9.08 -25.63
CA PHE A 48 -1.72 -8.16 -25.11
C PHE A 48 -1.30 -8.45 -23.67
N SER A 49 -1.55 -9.67 -23.18
CA SER A 49 -1.28 -10.03 -21.78
C SER A 49 0.17 -9.75 -21.36
N ASN A 50 1.16 -10.07 -22.20
CA ASN A 50 2.58 -9.86 -21.90
C ASN A 50 2.97 -8.36 -21.91
N PRO A 51 2.64 -7.55 -22.95
CA PRO A 51 2.88 -6.10 -22.89
C PRO A 51 2.19 -5.40 -21.73
N LEU A 52 0.98 -5.81 -21.37
CA LEU A 52 0.23 -5.24 -20.25
C LEU A 52 0.89 -5.46 -18.88
N LEU A 53 1.76 -6.47 -18.73
CA LEU A 53 2.60 -6.62 -17.54
C LEU A 53 3.47 -5.39 -17.27
N LEU A 54 3.87 -4.70 -18.34
CA LEU A 54 4.77 -3.54 -18.29
C LEU A 54 4.01 -2.21 -18.30
N VAL A 55 2.66 -2.21 -18.37
CA VAL A 55 1.85 -1.00 -18.58
C VAL A 55 2.07 0.09 -17.51
N ARG A 56 2.47 -0.30 -16.30
CA ARG A 56 2.75 0.64 -15.20
C ARG A 56 4.15 1.23 -15.25
N ASP A 57 5.10 0.60 -15.95
CA ASP A 57 6.49 1.04 -15.99
C ASP A 57 6.66 2.41 -16.67
N PRO A 58 6.05 2.68 -17.85
CA PRO A 58 6.06 4.03 -18.44
C PRO A 58 5.45 5.09 -17.52
N VAL A 59 4.41 4.73 -16.75
CA VAL A 59 3.79 5.66 -15.79
C VAL A 59 4.76 6.02 -14.67
N VAL A 60 5.50 5.03 -14.14
CA VAL A 60 6.53 5.26 -13.12
C VAL A 60 7.64 6.15 -13.66
N LEU A 61 8.14 5.88 -14.87
CA LEU A 61 9.18 6.70 -15.51
C LEU A 61 8.70 8.15 -15.72
N ALA A 62 7.45 8.34 -16.16
CA ALA A 62 6.85 9.66 -16.30
C ALA A 62 6.73 10.39 -14.94
N ILE A 63 6.34 9.67 -13.88
CA ILE A 63 6.32 10.22 -12.51
C ILE A 63 7.73 10.67 -12.10
N TYR A 64 8.77 9.85 -12.34
CA TYR A 64 10.15 10.19 -11.99
C TYR A 64 10.68 11.39 -12.77
N PHE A 65 10.41 11.45 -14.07
CA PHE A 65 10.76 12.58 -14.92
C PHE A 65 10.14 13.89 -14.39
N LEU A 66 8.83 13.89 -14.13
CA LEU A 66 8.14 15.06 -13.60
C LEU A 66 8.60 15.41 -12.18
N ALA A 67 8.82 14.41 -11.31
CA ALA A 67 9.32 14.63 -9.95
C ALA A 67 10.74 15.22 -9.95
N TRP A 68 11.58 14.78 -10.86
CA TRP A 68 12.93 15.35 -11.06
C TRP A 68 12.84 16.80 -11.54
N HIS A 69 12.02 17.06 -12.55
CA HIS A 69 11.82 18.42 -13.10
C HIS A 69 11.24 19.39 -12.04
N ALA A 70 10.28 18.93 -11.25
CA ALA A 70 9.70 19.69 -10.13
C ALA A 70 10.61 19.77 -8.89
N ARG A 71 11.79 19.15 -8.91
CA ARG A 71 12.71 19.07 -7.74
C ARG A 71 12.08 18.45 -6.47
N VAL A 72 11.04 17.62 -6.64
CA VAL A 72 10.40 16.87 -5.55
C VAL A 72 10.87 15.41 -5.50
N PHE A 73 11.76 15.00 -6.41
CA PHE A 73 12.37 13.67 -6.35
C PHE A 73 13.18 13.56 -5.05
N PRO A 74 12.84 12.61 -4.15
CA PRO A 74 13.43 12.56 -2.83
C PRO A 74 14.92 12.16 -2.91
N ARG A 75 15.74 12.86 -2.13
CA ARG A 75 17.19 12.63 -2.01
C ARG A 75 17.48 12.17 -0.58
N ASN A 76 17.39 10.87 -0.36
CA ASN A 76 17.65 10.27 0.96
C ASN A 76 18.60 9.07 0.82
N GLY A 77 19.09 8.58 1.98
CA GLY A 77 20.05 7.48 2.02
C GLY A 77 19.48 6.17 1.44
N PHE A 78 18.17 5.94 1.55
CA PHE A 78 17.53 4.74 0.98
C PHE A 78 17.58 4.74 -0.55
N ILE A 79 17.33 5.88 -1.19
CA ILE A 79 17.39 5.97 -2.66
C ILE A 79 18.82 5.86 -3.15
N LEU A 80 19.77 6.52 -2.46
CA LEU A 80 21.18 6.45 -2.83
C LEU A 80 21.73 5.02 -2.70
N SER A 81 21.50 4.35 -1.57
CA SER A 81 21.96 2.97 -1.36
C SER A 81 21.28 1.99 -2.33
N LEU A 82 19.97 2.17 -2.60
CA LEU A 82 19.27 1.38 -3.61
C LEU A 82 19.89 1.54 -5.00
N ALA A 83 20.23 2.77 -5.40
CA ALA A 83 20.87 3.05 -6.68
C ALA A 83 22.26 2.40 -6.78
N ILE A 84 23.06 2.44 -5.70
CA ILE A 84 24.38 1.79 -5.65
C ILE A 84 24.22 0.27 -5.81
N ILE A 85 23.34 -0.37 -5.01
CA ILE A 85 23.07 -1.81 -5.10
C ILE A 85 22.60 -2.17 -6.51
N CYS A 86 21.70 -1.39 -7.09
CA CYS A 86 21.19 -1.59 -8.44
C CYS A 86 22.28 -1.56 -9.51
N ILE A 87 23.13 -0.53 -9.50
CA ILE A 87 24.22 -0.37 -10.49
C ILE A 87 25.20 -1.52 -10.36
N LEU A 88 25.61 -1.88 -9.16
CA LEU A 88 26.53 -2.99 -8.92
C LEU A 88 25.90 -4.33 -9.36
N SER A 89 24.64 -4.60 -9.01
CA SER A 89 23.93 -5.82 -9.45
C SER A 89 23.83 -5.90 -10.97
N TRP A 90 23.59 -4.77 -11.66
CA TRP A 90 23.53 -4.73 -13.12
C TRP A 90 24.89 -5.04 -13.76
N ILE A 91 25.95 -4.38 -13.29
CA ILE A 91 27.32 -4.59 -13.79
C ILE A 91 27.73 -6.06 -13.60
N VAL A 92 27.58 -6.58 -12.37
CA VAL A 92 27.95 -7.98 -12.06
C VAL A 92 27.17 -8.96 -12.93
N SER A 93 25.88 -8.72 -13.16
CA SER A 93 25.03 -9.60 -13.97
C SER A 93 25.46 -9.67 -15.44
N ILE A 94 25.94 -8.57 -16.01
CA ILE A 94 26.49 -8.58 -17.38
C ILE A 94 27.68 -9.53 -17.45
N PHE A 95 28.65 -9.40 -16.53
CA PHE A 95 29.84 -10.24 -16.53
C PHE A 95 29.54 -11.72 -16.26
N VAL A 96 28.53 -12.03 -15.41
CA VAL A 96 28.16 -13.42 -15.10
C VAL A 96 27.46 -14.08 -16.27
N LEU A 97 26.62 -13.37 -17.01
CA LEU A 97 25.77 -13.93 -18.07
C LEU A 97 26.49 -13.93 -19.44
N ASP A 98 27.47 -13.06 -19.67
CA ASP A 98 28.17 -12.91 -20.97
C ASP A 98 28.75 -14.22 -21.54
N PRO A 99 29.34 -15.13 -20.72
CA PRO A 99 29.84 -16.41 -21.23
C PRO A 99 28.76 -17.38 -21.71
N TYR A 100 27.51 -17.19 -21.32
CA TYR A 100 26.43 -18.16 -21.52
C TYR A 100 25.34 -17.69 -22.47
N VAL A 101 25.14 -16.38 -22.59
CA VAL A 101 23.97 -15.81 -23.27
C VAL A 101 24.36 -14.60 -24.12
N PRO A 102 23.80 -14.43 -25.33
CA PRO A 102 24.10 -13.25 -26.16
C PRO A 102 23.67 -11.94 -25.48
N MET A 103 24.44 -10.88 -25.66
CA MET A 103 24.27 -9.56 -25.02
C MET A 103 22.84 -9.02 -25.12
N SER A 104 22.14 -9.24 -26.23
CA SER A 104 20.75 -8.80 -26.39
C SER A 104 19.79 -9.44 -25.38
N ARG A 105 19.97 -10.72 -25.06
CA ARG A 105 19.16 -11.42 -24.04
C ARG A 105 19.60 -11.03 -22.63
N ILE A 106 20.91 -10.82 -22.40
CA ILE A 106 21.42 -10.32 -21.13
C ILE A 106 20.74 -9.02 -20.76
N LEU A 107 20.70 -8.06 -21.70
CA LEU A 107 20.05 -6.77 -21.47
C LEU A 107 18.55 -6.90 -21.17
N LEU A 108 17.83 -7.83 -21.81
CA LEU A 108 16.42 -8.05 -21.54
C LEU A 108 16.19 -8.65 -20.14
N VAL A 109 16.97 -9.66 -19.77
CA VAL A 109 16.87 -10.34 -18.46
C VAL A 109 17.23 -9.38 -17.32
N THR A 110 18.35 -8.67 -17.44
CA THR A 110 18.80 -7.71 -16.43
C THR A 110 17.86 -6.51 -16.32
N ALA A 111 17.30 -6.02 -17.44
CA ALA A 111 16.28 -4.96 -17.45
C ALA A 111 14.99 -5.42 -16.73
N TYR A 112 14.58 -6.67 -16.94
CA TYR A 112 13.42 -7.23 -16.23
C TYR A 112 13.72 -7.40 -14.73
N GLY A 113 14.92 -7.83 -14.36
CA GLY A 113 15.38 -7.88 -12.98
C GLY A 113 15.45 -6.50 -12.32
N PHE A 114 15.99 -5.50 -13.03
CA PHE A 114 15.96 -4.09 -12.60
C PHE A 114 14.53 -3.60 -12.32
N ARG A 115 13.64 -3.84 -13.27
CA ARG A 115 12.21 -3.52 -13.13
C ARG A 115 11.61 -4.12 -11.87
N SER A 116 11.86 -5.40 -11.65
CA SER A 116 11.25 -6.18 -10.57
C SER A 116 11.78 -5.78 -9.19
N ASN A 117 13.09 -5.54 -9.07
CA ASN A 117 13.72 -5.35 -7.77
C ASN A 117 13.94 -3.86 -7.40
N PHE A 118 14.05 -2.95 -8.39
CA PHE A 118 14.53 -1.58 -8.13
C PHE A 118 13.61 -0.47 -8.66
N LEU A 119 13.09 -0.60 -9.89
CA LEU A 119 12.44 0.50 -10.59
C LEU A 119 11.29 1.16 -9.81
N HIS A 120 10.45 0.38 -9.17
CA HIS A 120 9.23 0.91 -8.52
C HIS A 120 9.46 1.38 -7.08
N LEU A 121 10.52 0.93 -6.40
CA LEU A 121 10.70 1.20 -4.97
C LEU A 121 10.86 2.69 -4.62
N PRO A 122 11.55 3.54 -5.41
CA PRO A 122 11.61 4.98 -5.13
C PRO A 122 10.25 5.68 -5.12
N LEU A 123 9.22 5.11 -5.78
CA LEU A 123 7.87 5.67 -5.79
C LEU A 123 7.26 5.73 -4.37
N ILE A 124 7.66 4.87 -3.43
CA ILE A 124 7.27 4.93 -2.01
C ILE A 124 7.51 6.33 -1.44
N PHE A 125 8.69 6.88 -1.69
CA PHE A 125 9.10 8.19 -1.17
C PHE A 125 8.47 9.34 -1.95
N ILE A 126 8.20 9.15 -3.25
CA ILE A 126 7.51 10.16 -4.07
C ILE A 126 6.04 10.29 -3.63
N LEU A 127 5.34 9.18 -3.36
CA LEU A 127 4.01 9.23 -2.78
C LEU A 127 4.02 10.07 -1.50
N ALA A 128 4.98 9.81 -0.60
CA ALA A 128 5.12 10.56 0.64
C ALA A 128 5.47 12.05 0.45
N SER A 129 6.15 12.43 -0.64
CA SER A 129 6.48 13.83 -0.91
C SER A 129 5.32 14.61 -1.55
N VAL A 130 4.42 13.92 -2.26
CA VAL A 130 3.34 14.53 -3.05
C VAL A 130 1.99 14.48 -2.35
N PHE A 131 1.71 13.42 -1.58
CA PHE A 131 0.45 13.22 -0.84
C PHE A 131 0.60 13.57 0.63
N ASP A 132 -0.53 13.92 1.25
CA ASP A 132 -0.70 14.13 2.68
C ASP A 132 -1.81 13.20 3.23
N ALA A 133 -2.10 13.29 4.53
CA ALA A 133 -3.12 12.45 5.17
C ALA A 133 -4.53 12.61 4.57
N ASP A 134 -4.88 13.80 4.05
CA ASP A 134 -6.18 14.04 3.40
C ASP A 134 -6.25 13.32 2.04
N ASP A 135 -5.16 13.36 1.27
CA ASP A 135 -5.07 12.65 0.00
C ASP A 135 -5.14 11.13 0.22
N VAL A 136 -4.46 10.61 1.27
CA VAL A 136 -4.51 9.18 1.63
C VAL A 136 -5.92 8.76 2.03
N ARG A 137 -6.66 9.61 2.78
CA ARG A 137 -8.07 9.34 3.11
C ARG A 137 -8.96 9.28 1.87
N LYS A 138 -8.73 10.14 0.87
CA LYS A 138 -9.45 10.06 -0.42
C LYS A 138 -9.16 8.80 -1.19
N ILE A 139 -7.89 8.36 -1.23
CA ILE A 139 -7.51 7.07 -1.83
C ILE A 139 -8.19 5.92 -1.07
N GLY A 140 -8.22 5.96 0.27
CA GLY A 140 -8.94 5.01 1.09
C GLY A 140 -10.42 4.91 0.75
N TRP A 141 -11.08 6.04 0.50
CA TRP A 141 -12.48 6.06 0.06
C TRP A 141 -12.67 5.27 -1.26
N TRP A 142 -11.80 5.48 -2.25
CA TRP A 142 -11.84 4.74 -3.52
C TRP A 142 -11.54 3.24 -3.35
N ILE A 143 -10.60 2.89 -2.48
CA ILE A 143 -10.30 1.49 -2.14
C ILE A 143 -11.53 0.82 -1.50
N LEU A 144 -12.21 1.50 -0.57
CA LEU A 144 -13.42 0.98 0.07
C LEU A 144 -14.59 0.83 -0.92
N VAL A 145 -14.79 1.79 -1.81
CA VAL A 145 -15.80 1.70 -2.88
C VAL A 145 -15.50 0.52 -3.81
N GLY A 146 -14.26 0.38 -4.26
CA GLY A 146 -13.85 -0.72 -5.13
C GLY A 146 -13.88 -2.09 -4.43
N MET A 147 -13.82 -2.15 -3.10
CA MET A 147 -13.87 -3.40 -2.34
C MET A 147 -15.19 -4.14 -2.55
N ILE A 148 -16.30 -3.40 -2.67
CA ILE A 148 -17.64 -3.98 -2.84
C ILE A 148 -17.75 -4.79 -4.15
N PRO A 149 -17.53 -4.20 -5.35
CA PRO A 149 -17.62 -4.97 -6.59
C PRO A 149 -16.54 -6.06 -6.70
N ILE A 150 -15.35 -5.85 -6.15
CA ILE A 150 -14.29 -6.87 -6.18
C ILE A 150 -14.68 -8.09 -5.35
N SER A 151 -15.24 -7.92 -4.14
CA SER A 151 -15.68 -9.05 -3.31
C SER A 151 -16.85 -9.82 -3.94
N LEU A 152 -17.79 -9.11 -4.58
CA LEU A 152 -18.88 -9.73 -5.31
C LEU A 152 -18.36 -10.54 -6.52
N LEU A 153 -17.39 -9.99 -7.25
CA LEU A 153 -16.73 -10.71 -8.33
C LEU A 153 -16.00 -11.95 -7.81
N MET A 154 -15.29 -11.85 -6.68
CA MET A 154 -14.64 -13.01 -6.06
C MET A 154 -15.65 -14.09 -5.64
N ALA A 155 -16.78 -13.71 -5.06
CA ALA A 155 -17.85 -14.64 -4.71
C ALA A 155 -18.45 -15.33 -5.96
N LEU A 156 -18.66 -14.57 -7.03
CA LEU A 156 -19.13 -15.10 -8.31
C LEU A 156 -18.11 -16.08 -8.93
N GLN A 157 -16.83 -15.74 -8.91
CA GLN A 157 -15.76 -16.61 -9.37
C GLN A 157 -15.66 -17.91 -8.56
N PHE A 158 -15.80 -17.83 -7.23
CA PHE A 158 -15.80 -18.99 -6.34
C PHE A 158 -16.97 -19.93 -6.62
N HIS A 159 -18.12 -19.39 -6.95
CA HIS A 159 -19.33 -20.18 -7.23
C HIS A 159 -19.34 -20.78 -8.64
N SER A 160 -18.66 -20.15 -9.60
CA SER A 160 -18.60 -20.57 -10.99
C SER A 160 -17.65 -21.76 -11.20
N ALA A 161 -17.90 -22.53 -12.26
CA ALA A 161 -17.01 -23.64 -12.65
C ALA A 161 -15.59 -23.13 -12.95
N PRO A 162 -14.54 -23.93 -12.66
CA PRO A 162 -13.14 -23.52 -12.88
C PRO A 162 -12.83 -23.11 -14.33
N ASP A 163 -13.42 -23.78 -15.29
CA ASP A 163 -13.28 -23.55 -16.75
C ASP A 163 -14.16 -22.42 -17.31
N SER A 164 -15.01 -21.80 -16.47
CA SER A 164 -15.92 -20.73 -16.90
C SER A 164 -15.15 -19.49 -17.37
N PHE A 165 -15.78 -18.71 -18.29
CA PHE A 165 -15.21 -17.45 -18.79
C PHE A 165 -14.76 -16.49 -17.70
N ILE A 166 -15.49 -16.42 -16.58
CA ILE A 166 -15.16 -15.52 -15.46
C ILE A 166 -13.88 -15.96 -14.71
N ASN A 167 -13.52 -17.25 -14.81
CA ASN A 167 -12.37 -17.86 -14.15
C ASN A 167 -11.15 -18.01 -15.07
N ARG A 168 -11.19 -17.44 -16.28
CA ARG A 168 -10.06 -17.50 -17.22
C ARG A 168 -8.77 -16.99 -16.58
N THR A 169 -7.66 -17.63 -16.92
CA THR A 169 -6.30 -17.17 -16.62
C THR A 169 -5.89 -16.03 -17.54
N VAL A 170 -4.74 -15.42 -17.28
CA VAL A 170 -4.19 -14.35 -18.11
C VAL A 170 -3.62 -14.91 -19.42
N GLY A 171 -3.83 -14.20 -20.52
CA GLY A 171 -3.34 -14.60 -21.84
C GLY A 171 -4.31 -15.51 -22.58
N LEU A 172 -3.81 -16.10 -23.66
CA LEU A 172 -4.56 -17.01 -24.53
C LEU A 172 -4.31 -18.50 -24.19
N GLY A 173 -3.53 -18.79 -23.14
CA GLY A 173 -3.18 -20.16 -22.75
C GLY A 173 -4.31 -20.86 -22.00
N GLU A 174 -4.27 -22.22 -22.03
CA GLU A 174 -5.17 -23.10 -21.28
C GLU A 174 -4.75 -23.29 -19.82
N GLY A 175 -4.19 -22.26 -19.18
CA GLY A 175 -3.82 -22.34 -17.79
C GLY A 175 -5.04 -22.35 -16.86
N GLU A 176 -4.99 -23.13 -15.81
CA GLU A 176 -6.02 -23.15 -14.77
C GLU A 176 -5.67 -22.23 -13.61
N GLN A 177 -6.71 -21.70 -12.95
CA GLN A 177 -6.56 -20.96 -11.70
C GLN A 177 -6.15 -21.94 -10.59
N ILE A 178 -5.39 -21.43 -9.60
CA ILE A 178 -5.00 -22.24 -8.43
C ILE A 178 -6.26 -22.71 -7.70
N THR A 179 -6.33 -24.00 -7.47
CA THR A 179 -7.41 -24.62 -6.71
C THR A 179 -7.38 -24.22 -5.23
N ALA A 180 -8.56 -24.01 -4.66
CA ALA A 180 -8.77 -23.84 -3.23
C ALA A 180 -9.03 -25.18 -2.51
N GLY A 181 -9.37 -26.24 -3.27
CA GLY A 181 -9.90 -27.50 -2.78
C GLY A 181 -11.40 -27.66 -3.11
N GLY A 182 -11.92 -28.86 -3.00
CA GLY A 182 -13.36 -29.12 -3.24
C GLY A 182 -13.86 -28.72 -4.64
N GLY A 183 -13.02 -28.77 -5.67
CA GLY A 183 -13.37 -28.34 -7.02
C GLY A 183 -13.51 -26.82 -7.20
N LYS A 184 -13.12 -26.03 -6.21
CA LYS A 184 -13.19 -24.56 -6.26
C LYS A 184 -11.82 -23.95 -6.55
N ILE A 185 -11.84 -22.81 -7.21
CA ILE A 185 -10.63 -22.00 -7.43
C ILE A 185 -10.41 -21.00 -6.29
N ARG A 186 -9.20 -20.43 -6.23
CA ARG A 186 -8.93 -19.24 -5.42
C ARG A 186 -9.22 -18.00 -6.25
N PRO A 187 -10.35 -17.28 -5.99
CA PRO A 187 -10.79 -16.19 -6.85
C PRO A 187 -9.77 -15.05 -6.92
N PRO A 188 -9.23 -14.73 -8.09
CA PRO A 188 -8.30 -13.61 -8.23
C PRO A 188 -9.00 -12.23 -8.36
N GLY A 189 -10.33 -12.18 -8.41
CA GLY A 189 -11.04 -10.94 -8.67
C GLY A 189 -10.66 -10.31 -10.01
N THR A 190 -10.42 -9.01 -10.01
CA THR A 190 -9.90 -8.27 -11.18
C THR A 190 -8.40 -8.49 -11.43
N PHE A 191 -7.69 -9.11 -10.50
CA PHE A 191 -6.24 -9.30 -10.58
C PHE A 191 -5.88 -10.56 -11.39
N SER A 192 -4.61 -10.62 -11.81
CA SER A 192 -4.09 -11.77 -12.57
C SER A 192 -3.94 -13.02 -11.72
N PHE A 193 -3.73 -12.87 -10.40
CA PHE A 193 -3.42 -13.95 -9.48
C PHE A 193 -3.96 -13.64 -8.08
N ILE A 194 -4.10 -14.67 -7.24
CA ILE A 194 -4.65 -14.55 -5.87
C ILE A 194 -3.88 -13.56 -4.97
N SER A 195 -2.61 -13.29 -5.23
CA SER A 195 -1.83 -12.28 -4.49
C SER A 195 -2.47 -10.88 -4.55
N GLY A 196 -3.14 -10.55 -5.65
CA GLY A 196 -3.82 -9.26 -5.81
C GLY A 196 -4.93 -9.03 -4.78
N PRO A 197 -5.96 -9.90 -4.70
CA PRO A 197 -6.97 -9.81 -3.66
C PRO A 197 -6.38 -9.81 -2.25
N ILE A 198 -5.37 -10.64 -1.96
CA ILE A 198 -4.74 -10.67 -0.63
C ILE A 198 -4.31 -9.27 -0.21
N HIS A 199 -3.57 -8.56 -1.06
CA HIS A 199 -3.04 -7.24 -0.71
C HIS A 199 -4.11 -6.15 -0.76
N TYR A 200 -5.04 -6.22 -1.72
CA TYR A 200 -6.13 -5.26 -1.82
C TYR A 200 -7.07 -5.32 -0.63
N VAL A 201 -7.53 -6.52 -0.24
CA VAL A 201 -8.43 -6.75 0.90
C VAL A 201 -7.75 -6.35 2.21
N THR A 202 -6.46 -6.68 2.37
CA THR A 202 -5.69 -6.29 3.56
C THR A 202 -5.57 -4.76 3.67
N GLY A 203 -5.31 -4.06 2.56
CA GLY A 203 -5.33 -2.60 2.52
C GLY A 203 -6.72 -2.02 2.81
N ALA A 204 -7.79 -2.61 2.25
CA ALA A 204 -9.16 -2.20 2.54
C ALA A 204 -9.52 -2.41 4.02
N ALA A 205 -9.09 -3.53 4.65
CA ALA A 205 -9.29 -3.77 6.08
C ALA A 205 -8.65 -2.68 6.94
N ALA A 206 -7.44 -2.20 6.59
CA ALA A 206 -6.80 -1.08 7.29
C ALA A 206 -7.66 0.20 7.22
N PHE A 207 -8.25 0.51 6.06
CA PHE A 207 -9.12 1.68 5.92
C PHE A 207 -10.49 1.50 6.59
N VAL A 208 -11.07 0.28 6.61
CA VAL A 208 -12.30 -0.03 7.37
C VAL A 208 -12.07 0.23 8.86
N LEU A 209 -10.98 -0.32 9.43
CA LEU A 209 -10.65 -0.14 10.84
C LEU A 209 -10.35 1.33 11.16
N TYR A 210 -9.62 2.02 10.29
CA TYR A 210 -9.39 3.46 10.44
C TYR A 210 -10.68 4.26 10.47
N GLY A 211 -11.60 4.02 9.53
CA GLY A 211 -12.89 4.69 9.46
C GLY A 211 -13.77 4.39 10.68
N GLY A 212 -13.71 3.17 11.22
CA GLY A 212 -14.39 2.78 12.45
C GLY A 212 -13.89 3.52 13.70
N LEU A 213 -12.58 3.81 13.75
CA LEU A 213 -11.96 4.56 14.86
C LEU A 213 -12.11 6.08 14.73
N ARG A 214 -12.10 6.62 13.51
CA ARG A 214 -12.21 8.04 13.20
C ARG A 214 -13.58 8.34 12.60
N ARG A 215 -14.54 8.75 13.44
CA ARG A 215 -15.91 9.13 13.01
C ARG A 215 -15.88 10.20 11.94
N ALA A 216 -16.87 10.16 11.04
CA ALA A 216 -17.06 11.09 9.93
C ALA A 216 -15.94 11.11 8.86
N THR A 217 -14.98 10.18 8.90
CA THR A 217 -13.99 10.04 7.82
C THR A 217 -14.62 9.44 6.57
N TYR A 218 -15.44 8.40 6.75
CA TYR A 218 -16.17 7.73 5.68
C TYR A 218 -17.65 7.60 6.07
N PRO A 219 -18.59 7.59 5.11
CA PRO A 219 -19.99 7.38 5.39
C PRO A 219 -20.26 5.97 5.91
N ASN A 220 -21.21 5.82 6.83
CA ASN A 220 -21.50 4.55 7.50
C ASN A 220 -21.89 3.42 6.55
N TRP A 221 -22.63 3.71 5.48
CA TRP A 221 -23.00 2.73 4.46
C TRP A 221 -21.76 2.12 3.77
N LEU A 222 -20.74 2.96 3.50
CA LEU A 222 -19.50 2.52 2.87
C LEU A 222 -18.67 1.65 3.83
N LEU A 223 -18.57 2.07 5.10
CA LEU A 223 -17.85 1.28 6.12
C LEU A 223 -18.52 -0.08 6.34
N PHE A 224 -19.85 -0.10 6.43
CA PHE A 224 -20.59 -1.35 6.58
C PHE A 224 -20.45 -2.25 5.34
N GLY A 225 -20.70 -1.69 4.13
CA GLY A 225 -20.59 -2.44 2.88
C GLY A 225 -19.18 -2.96 2.63
N ALA A 226 -18.14 -2.14 2.84
CA ALA A 226 -16.76 -2.57 2.71
C ALA A 226 -16.36 -3.58 3.80
N GLY A 227 -16.85 -3.43 5.04
CA GLY A 227 -16.64 -4.40 6.12
C GLY A 227 -17.20 -5.76 5.78
N CYS A 228 -18.46 -5.83 5.33
CA CYS A 228 -19.08 -7.06 4.82
C CYS A 228 -18.27 -7.65 3.65
N SER A 229 -17.81 -6.80 2.74
CA SER A 229 -17.03 -7.21 1.58
C SER A 229 -15.66 -7.80 1.96
N VAL A 230 -14.98 -7.25 2.96
CA VAL A 230 -13.73 -7.80 3.51
C VAL A 230 -13.97 -9.19 4.10
N LEU A 231 -15.02 -9.35 4.92
CA LEU A 231 -15.37 -10.64 5.51
C LEU A 231 -15.71 -11.68 4.44
N LEU A 232 -16.52 -11.32 3.45
CA LEU A 232 -16.87 -12.19 2.33
C LEU A 232 -15.62 -12.62 1.56
N ALA A 233 -14.73 -11.68 1.21
CA ALA A 233 -13.51 -11.95 0.48
C ALA A 233 -12.57 -12.89 1.25
N ILE A 234 -12.44 -12.76 2.57
CA ILE A 234 -11.65 -13.67 3.41
C ILE A 234 -12.15 -15.11 3.24
N VAL A 235 -13.46 -15.30 3.36
CA VAL A 235 -14.07 -16.62 3.32
C VAL A 235 -13.94 -17.28 1.95
N VAL A 236 -14.28 -16.56 0.86
CA VAL A 236 -14.26 -17.14 -0.50
C VAL A 236 -12.87 -17.26 -1.08
N SER A 237 -11.86 -16.60 -0.49
CA SER A 237 -10.50 -16.60 -1.05
C SER A 237 -9.79 -17.97 -0.99
N GLY A 238 -10.16 -18.83 -0.04
CA GLY A 238 -9.42 -20.07 0.26
C GLY A 238 -7.93 -19.82 0.59
N SER A 239 -7.56 -18.58 1.00
CA SER A 239 -6.17 -18.15 1.18
C SER A 239 -5.83 -17.91 2.65
N ARG A 240 -4.99 -18.78 3.20
CA ARG A 240 -4.41 -18.61 4.56
C ARG A 240 -3.62 -17.31 4.69
N SER A 241 -2.90 -16.92 3.62
CA SER A 241 -2.10 -15.69 3.61
C SER A 241 -2.98 -14.44 3.75
N LEU A 242 -4.21 -14.44 3.19
CA LEU A 242 -5.15 -13.35 3.39
C LEU A 242 -5.59 -13.25 4.85
N VAL A 243 -5.93 -14.40 5.47
CA VAL A 243 -6.32 -14.43 6.89
C VAL A 243 -5.20 -13.87 7.77
N VAL A 244 -3.97 -14.34 7.58
CA VAL A 244 -2.80 -13.87 8.34
C VAL A 244 -2.56 -12.38 8.13
N SER A 245 -2.62 -11.89 6.89
CA SER A 245 -2.40 -10.48 6.58
C SER A 245 -3.46 -9.57 7.23
N VAL A 246 -4.74 -9.96 7.20
CA VAL A 246 -5.80 -9.20 7.87
C VAL A 246 -5.66 -9.30 9.39
N LEU A 247 -5.27 -10.46 9.93
CA LEU A 247 -5.01 -10.63 11.36
C LEU A 247 -3.88 -9.69 11.85
N LEU A 248 -2.81 -9.51 11.07
CA LEU A 248 -1.75 -8.55 11.40
C LEU A 248 -2.27 -7.11 11.49
N VAL A 249 -3.21 -6.73 10.60
CA VAL A 249 -3.85 -5.41 10.66
C VAL A 249 -4.72 -5.30 11.93
N VAL A 250 -5.47 -6.36 12.28
CA VAL A 250 -6.27 -6.39 13.52
C VAL A 250 -5.38 -6.36 14.76
N LEU A 251 -4.25 -7.06 14.75
CA LEU A 251 -3.28 -7.01 15.86
C LEU A 251 -2.68 -5.61 16.02
N SER A 252 -2.40 -4.91 14.93
CA SER A 252 -1.95 -3.51 15.01
C SER A 252 -3.03 -2.59 15.60
N LEU A 253 -4.31 -2.88 15.40
CA LEU A 253 -5.40 -2.20 16.09
C LEU A 253 -5.32 -2.41 17.61
N ALA A 254 -4.97 -3.61 18.09
CA ALA A 254 -4.79 -3.84 19.53
C ALA A 254 -3.67 -2.92 20.10
N ILE A 255 -2.57 -2.75 19.35
CA ILE A 255 -1.52 -1.79 19.73
C ILE A 255 -2.06 -0.35 19.80
N VAL A 256 -2.86 0.05 18.82
CA VAL A 256 -3.53 1.37 18.83
C VAL A 256 -4.39 1.55 20.08
N LEU A 257 -5.22 0.55 20.42
CA LEU A 257 -6.11 0.61 21.58
C LEU A 257 -5.36 0.62 22.92
N LEU A 258 -4.23 -0.09 23.03
CA LEU A 258 -3.36 -0.07 24.20
C LEU A 258 -2.70 1.30 24.42
N VAL A 259 -2.21 1.92 23.34
CA VAL A 259 -1.55 3.23 23.40
C VAL A 259 -2.56 4.38 23.52
N ARG A 260 -3.78 4.18 22.99
CA ARG A 260 -4.86 5.18 22.92
C ARG A 260 -6.18 4.61 23.45
N PRO A 261 -6.34 4.46 24.76
CA PRO A 261 -7.56 3.91 25.37
C PRO A 261 -8.80 4.76 25.05
N ASP A 262 -8.66 6.07 24.79
CA ASP A 262 -9.77 6.94 24.35
C ASP A 262 -10.44 6.46 23.04
N ALA A 263 -9.73 5.70 22.21
CA ALA A 263 -10.25 5.12 20.98
C ALA A 263 -11.21 3.95 21.25
N VAL A 264 -11.14 3.29 22.42
CA VAL A 264 -11.96 2.12 22.79
C VAL A 264 -13.44 2.49 22.79
N ASN A 265 -13.82 3.60 23.42
CA ASN A 265 -15.22 4.05 23.50
C ASN A 265 -15.81 4.41 22.12
N ARG A 266 -14.95 4.78 21.18
CA ARG A 266 -15.34 5.10 19.79
C ARG A 266 -15.49 3.84 18.94
N PHE A 267 -14.66 2.83 19.19
CA PHE A 267 -14.63 1.58 18.44
C PHE A 267 -15.84 0.68 18.75
N GLY A 268 -16.42 0.76 19.96
CA GLY A 268 -17.52 -0.13 20.39
C GLY A 268 -18.69 -0.19 19.42
N LYS A 269 -19.13 0.95 18.86
CA LYS A 269 -20.22 0.98 17.86
C LYS A 269 -19.82 0.30 16.55
N SER A 270 -18.58 0.50 16.10
CA SER A 270 -18.07 -0.12 14.88
C SER A 270 -17.89 -1.63 15.06
N LEU A 271 -17.50 -2.07 16.26
CA LEU A 271 -17.42 -3.48 16.61
C LEU A 271 -18.80 -4.14 16.58
N VAL A 272 -19.82 -3.50 17.12
CA VAL A 272 -21.21 -4.00 17.06
C VAL A 272 -21.67 -4.15 15.61
N LEU A 273 -21.41 -3.15 14.75
CA LEU A 273 -21.73 -3.24 13.32
C LEU A 273 -20.97 -4.38 12.63
N LEU A 274 -19.70 -4.58 12.97
CA LEU A 274 -18.89 -5.68 12.44
C LEU A 274 -19.44 -7.05 12.87
N VAL A 275 -19.86 -7.19 14.13
CA VAL A 275 -20.49 -8.42 14.65
C VAL A 275 -21.82 -8.68 13.92
N ILE A 276 -22.65 -7.65 13.75
CA ILE A 276 -23.90 -7.77 12.98
C ILE A 276 -23.60 -8.20 11.54
N ALA A 277 -22.63 -7.58 10.89
CA ALA A 277 -22.20 -7.95 9.55
C ALA A 277 -21.74 -9.42 9.48
N MET A 278 -20.96 -9.86 10.45
CA MET A 278 -20.50 -11.25 10.56
C MET A 278 -21.70 -12.21 10.71
N LEU A 279 -22.67 -11.90 11.57
CA LEU A 279 -23.87 -12.71 11.77
C LEU A 279 -24.73 -12.81 10.50
N ILE A 280 -24.84 -11.73 9.74
CA ILE A 280 -25.57 -11.71 8.46
C ILE A 280 -24.83 -12.59 7.43
N ILE A 281 -23.53 -12.37 7.28
CA ILE A 281 -22.70 -13.05 6.29
C ILE A 281 -22.65 -14.56 6.55
N THR A 282 -22.57 -15.00 7.81
CA THR A 282 -22.58 -16.43 8.17
C THR A 282 -23.88 -17.16 7.81
N ARG A 283 -24.96 -16.45 7.48
CA ARG A 283 -26.22 -17.06 6.98
C ARG A 283 -26.17 -17.39 5.49
N LEU A 284 -25.18 -16.93 4.76
CA LEU A 284 -25.05 -17.21 3.32
C LEU A 284 -24.47 -18.62 3.10
N PRO A 285 -25.08 -19.47 2.23
CA PRO A 285 -24.57 -20.82 1.94
C PRO A 285 -23.11 -20.82 1.43
N ILE A 286 -22.74 -19.85 0.58
CA ILE A 286 -21.39 -19.68 0.05
C ILE A 286 -20.35 -19.49 1.18
N VAL A 287 -20.77 -18.94 2.32
CA VAL A 287 -19.90 -18.73 3.47
C VAL A 287 -19.61 -20.03 4.20
N HIS A 288 -20.61 -20.91 4.36
CA HIS A 288 -20.40 -22.23 4.93
C HIS A 288 -19.44 -23.07 4.08
N GLU A 289 -19.64 -23.09 2.77
CA GLU A 289 -18.75 -23.79 1.83
C GLU A 289 -17.33 -23.21 1.90
N GLY A 290 -17.19 -21.89 1.84
CA GLY A 290 -15.89 -21.20 1.91
C GLY A 290 -15.18 -21.43 3.25
N LEU A 291 -15.88 -21.42 4.38
CA LEU A 291 -15.30 -21.72 5.70
C LEU A 291 -14.81 -23.16 5.79
N THR A 292 -15.57 -24.13 5.25
CA THR A 292 -15.16 -25.53 5.21
C THR A 292 -13.87 -25.70 4.39
N ILE A 293 -13.81 -25.11 3.20
CA ILE A 293 -12.61 -25.13 2.36
C ILE A 293 -11.43 -24.42 3.04
N LEU A 294 -11.67 -23.26 3.66
CA LEU A 294 -10.63 -22.52 4.35
C LEU A 294 -10.10 -23.31 5.56
N SER A 295 -10.98 -23.96 6.35
CA SER A 295 -10.57 -24.77 7.49
C SER A 295 -9.75 -26.00 7.06
N SER A 296 -10.17 -26.73 6.01
CA SER A 296 -9.41 -27.86 5.49
C SER A 296 -8.00 -27.44 5.06
N ARG A 297 -7.83 -26.25 4.47
CA ARG A 297 -6.52 -25.72 4.09
C ARG A 297 -5.59 -25.46 5.28
N PHE A 298 -6.15 -25.09 6.45
CA PHE A 298 -5.34 -24.97 7.66
C PHE A 298 -4.93 -26.33 8.22
N THR A 299 -5.85 -27.31 8.22
CA THR A 299 -5.60 -28.68 8.69
C THR A 299 -4.56 -29.38 7.81
N GLU A 300 -4.76 -29.41 6.48
CA GLU A 300 -3.79 -29.96 5.51
C GLU A 300 -2.38 -29.37 5.68
N SER A 301 -2.29 -28.10 6.02
CA SER A 301 -1.00 -27.43 6.22
C SER A 301 -0.32 -27.84 7.51
N ALA A 302 -1.10 -28.08 8.57
CA ALA A 302 -0.57 -28.54 9.85
C ALA A 302 -0.10 -30.01 9.73
N GLU A 303 -0.87 -30.85 9.05
CA GLU A 303 -0.53 -32.24 8.76
C GLU A 303 0.74 -32.35 7.89
N ALA A 304 0.81 -31.56 6.80
CA ALA A 304 1.99 -31.55 5.91
C ALA A 304 3.27 -31.04 6.59
N ALA A 305 3.14 -30.19 7.62
CA ALA A 305 4.27 -29.70 8.40
C ALA A 305 4.57 -30.52 9.65
N GLU A 306 3.82 -31.62 9.89
CA GLU A 306 3.90 -32.45 11.10
C GLU A 306 3.86 -31.63 12.40
N THR A 307 3.11 -30.51 12.39
CA THR A 307 3.04 -29.56 13.51
C THR A 307 1.61 -29.13 13.80
N THR A 308 1.44 -28.25 14.78
CA THR A 308 0.16 -27.58 15.03
C THR A 308 -0.11 -26.50 13.96
N ILE A 309 -1.39 -26.07 13.83
CA ILE A 309 -1.79 -24.99 12.91
C ILE A 309 -0.93 -23.74 13.11
N THR A 310 -0.66 -23.36 14.37
CA THR A 310 0.22 -22.23 14.70
C THR A 310 1.67 -22.49 14.31
N GLY A 311 2.19 -23.68 14.53
CA GLY A 311 3.54 -24.09 14.12
C GLY A 311 3.72 -24.03 12.61
N GLY A 312 2.77 -24.54 11.84
CA GLY A 312 2.79 -24.46 10.37
C GLY A 312 2.73 -23.03 9.82
N LEU A 313 1.99 -22.11 10.49
CA LEU A 313 1.98 -20.68 10.12
C LEU A 313 3.31 -19.99 10.43
N ILE A 314 3.90 -20.26 11.60
CA ILE A 314 5.19 -19.71 11.99
C ILE A 314 6.28 -20.22 11.04
N GLN A 315 6.33 -21.52 10.80
CA GLN A 315 7.30 -22.13 9.87
C GLN A 315 7.19 -21.54 8.46
N ARG A 316 5.97 -21.33 7.95
CA ARG A 316 5.77 -20.73 6.63
C ARG A 316 6.21 -19.27 6.59
N THR A 317 6.00 -18.50 7.66
CA THR A 317 6.33 -17.06 7.69
C THR A 317 7.82 -16.84 7.96
N LEU A 318 8.42 -17.58 8.90
CA LEU A 318 9.81 -17.44 9.29
C LEU A 318 10.74 -18.37 8.49
N GLY A 319 10.22 -19.49 7.98
CA GLY A 319 10.97 -20.45 7.19
C GLY A 319 11.59 -19.84 5.93
N GLU A 320 10.90 -18.90 5.30
CA GLU A 320 11.43 -18.18 4.13
C GLU A 320 12.74 -17.44 4.45
N PHE A 321 12.86 -16.87 5.66
CA PHE A 321 14.07 -16.16 6.10
C PHE A 321 15.21 -17.13 6.42
N THR A 322 14.91 -18.22 7.15
CA THR A 322 15.91 -19.22 7.53
C THR A 322 16.43 -20.01 6.33
N GLU A 323 15.55 -20.36 5.40
CA GLU A 323 15.89 -20.99 4.13
C GLU A 323 16.80 -20.08 3.29
N GLY A 324 16.37 -18.81 3.08
CA GLY A 324 17.16 -17.84 2.33
C GLY A 324 18.56 -17.65 2.90
N LEU A 325 18.66 -17.41 4.21
CA LEU A 325 19.96 -17.25 4.87
C LEU A 325 20.80 -18.53 4.84
N GLY A 326 20.19 -19.70 4.89
CA GLY A 326 20.88 -20.99 4.78
C GLY A 326 21.58 -21.18 3.43
N HIS A 327 21.12 -20.52 2.37
CA HIS A 327 21.72 -20.60 1.03
C HIS A 327 22.89 -19.64 0.79
N LEU A 328 23.24 -18.76 1.75
CA LEU A 328 24.36 -17.81 1.61
C LEU A 328 25.70 -18.49 1.29
N GLY A 329 25.98 -19.66 1.90
CA GLY A 329 27.20 -20.41 1.65
C GLY A 329 27.21 -21.25 0.35
N HIS A 330 26.05 -21.40 -0.28
CA HIS A 330 25.90 -22.21 -1.50
C HIS A 330 25.74 -21.37 -2.77
N ALA A 331 25.42 -20.11 -2.64
CA ALA A 331 25.28 -19.19 -3.78
C ALA A 331 26.66 -18.81 -4.33
N PRO A 332 26.82 -18.74 -5.67
CA PRO A 332 28.02 -18.17 -6.29
C PRO A 332 28.25 -16.73 -5.78
N ILE A 333 29.51 -16.32 -5.61
CA ILE A 333 29.85 -14.99 -5.07
C ILE A 333 29.19 -13.86 -5.90
N ALA A 334 29.18 -14.01 -7.21
CA ALA A 334 28.58 -13.05 -8.14
C ALA A 334 27.10 -13.34 -8.47
N GLY A 335 26.51 -14.43 -7.91
CA GLY A 335 25.18 -14.90 -8.24
C GLY A 335 25.07 -15.49 -9.64
N PHE A 336 23.83 -15.76 -10.07
CA PHE A 336 23.48 -16.25 -11.41
C PHE A 336 23.06 -15.14 -12.37
N GLY A 337 22.99 -13.91 -11.90
CA GLY A 337 22.59 -12.73 -12.67
C GLY A 337 21.20 -12.18 -12.31
N LEU A 338 21.09 -10.88 -12.24
CA LEU A 338 19.88 -10.13 -11.93
C LEU A 338 18.74 -10.46 -12.91
N GLY A 339 17.62 -10.89 -12.39
CA GLY A 339 16.41 -11.19 -13.16
C GLY A 339 16.26 -12.66 -13.58
N VAL A 340 17.31 -13.48 -13.49
CA VAL A 340 17.29 -14.92 -13.88
C VAL A 340 16.24 -15.71 -13.09
N GLY A 341 16.05 -15.43 -11.81
CA GLY A 341 15.06 -16.08 -10.95
C GLY A 341 13.63 -15.58 -11.12
N THR A 342 13.41 -14.54 -11.93
CA THR A 342 12.07 -14.03 -12.20
C THR A 342 11.38 -14.81 -13.33
N SER A 343 10.05 -14.93 -13.29
CA SER A 343 9.30 -15.62 -14.35
C SER A 343 9.48 -14.98 -15.73
N GLY A 344 9.65 -13.66 -15.80
CA GLY A 344 9.93 -12.95 -17.06
C GLY A 344 11.37 -13.20 -17.55
N GLY A 345 12.36 -13.22 -16.64
CA GLY A 345 13.73 -13.59 -16.98
C GLY A 345 13.83 -15.02 -17.53
N ALA A 346 13.13 -15.97 -16.88
CA ALA A 346 13.01 -17.33 -17.35
C ALA A 346 12.40 -17.42 -18.77
N ALA A 347 11.37 -16.63 -19.03
CA ALA A 347 10.74 -16.59 -20.36
C ALA A 347 11.70 -16.06 -21.43
N PHE A 348 12.57 -15.10 -21.14
CA PHE A 348 13.59 -14.60 -22.07
C PHE A 348 14.74 -15.58 -22.28
N LEU A 349 15.08 -16.40 -21.27
CA LEU A 349 16.18 -17.37 -21.34
C LEU A 349 15.74 -18.69 -21.97
N MET A 350 14.59 -19.23 -21.55
CA MET A 350 14.13 -20.58 -21.87
C MET A 350 12.83 -20.62 -22.68
N GLY A 351 12.18 -19.49 -22.94
CA GLY A 351 10.89 -19.42 -23.62
C GLY A 351 9.69 -19.84 -22.74
N GLN A 352 9.91 -20.17 -21.47
CA GLN A 352 8.86 -20.61 -20.55
C GLN A 352 8.88 -19.76 -19.27
N SER A 353 7.70 -19.40 -18.78
CA SER A 353 7.52 -18.69 -17.51
C SER A 353 7.59 -19.69 -16.35
N THR A 354 8.72 -19.78 -15.68
CA THR A 354 8.94 -20.66 -14.52
C THR A 354 9.85 -19.99 -13.49
N PHE A 355 9.95 -20.57 -12.30
CA PHE A 355 10.93 -20.16 -11.29
C PHE A 355 12.21 -20.95 -11.48
N LEU A 356 13.24 -20.35 -12.08
CA LEU A 356 14.51 -21.04 -12.37
C LEU A 356 15.38 -21.24 -11.14
N LEU A 357 15.33 -20.33 -10.15
CA LEU A 357 16.21 -20.35 -8.98
C LEU A 357 15.48 -20.79 -7.70
N SER A 358 14.37 -20.12 -7.38
CA SER A 358 13.56 -20.43 -6.21
C SER A 358 12.22 -19.68 -6.26
N GLU A 359 11.19 -20.28 -5.66
CA GLU A 359 9.93 -19.58 -5.35
C GLU A 359 10.04 -18.68 -4.11
N ASN A 360 11.00 -19.00 -3.21
CA ASN A 360 11.30 -18.20 -2.03
C ASN A 360 12.03 -16.93 -2.45
N GLU A 361 11.48 -15.76 -2.07
CA GLU A 361 12.00 -14.46 -2.49
C GLU A 361 13.42 -14.18 -1.96
N TRP A 362 13.72 -14.56 -0.72
CA TRP A 362 15.04 -14.33 -0.14
C TRP A 362 16.09 -15.19 -0.81
N THR A 363 15.80 -16.48 -1.03
CA THR A 363 16.65 -17.41 -1.77
C THR A 363 16.87 -16.94 -3.20
N ARG A 364 15.79 -16.48 -3.88
CA ARG A 364 15.87 -15.92 -5.23
C ARG A 364 16.85 -14.75 -5.31
N ILE A 365 16.73 -13.77 -4.40
CA ILE A 365 17.57 -12.57 -4.37
C ILE A 365 19.05 -12.94 -4.13
N ILE A 366 19.31 -13.88 -3.21
CA ILE A 366 20.67 -14.33 -2.91
C ILE A 366 21.26 -15.04 -4.13
N PHE A 367 20.52 -15.91 -4.80
CA PHE A 367 21.00 -16.59 -5.99
C PHE A 367 21.15 -15.65 -7.19
N GLU A 368 20.26 -14.67 -7.38
CA GLU A 368 20.41 -13.69 -8.47
C GLU A 368 21.63 -12.79 -8.32
N ASN A 369 21.88 -12.27 -7.12
CA ASN A 369 22.86 -11.19 -6.89
C ASN A 369 24.13 -11.68 -6.13
N GLY A 370 24.17 -12.96 -5.75
CA GLY A 370 25.20 -13.49 -4.88
C GLY A 370 25.02 -13.11 -3.40
N PRO A 371 25.81 -13.70 -2.49
CA PRO A 371 25.66 -13.51 -1.05
C PRO A 371 25.88 -12.05 -0.61
N ILE A 372 26.79 -11.32 -1.25
CA ILE A 372 27.16 -9.96 -0.85
C ILE A 372 26.07 -8.95 -1.27
N LEU A 373 25.78 -8.83 -2.56
CA LEU A 373 24.80 -7.88 -3.08
C LEU A 373 23.38 -8.31 -2.74
N GLY A 374 23.09 -9.61 -2.74
CA GLY A 374 21.79 -10.14 -2.33
C GLY A 374 21.49 -9.81 -0.87
N LEU A 375 22.43 -10.07 0.04
CA LEU A 375 22.29 -9.70 1.46
C LEU A 375 22.18 -8.18 1.65
N ALA A 376 22.97 -7.39 0.92
CA ALA A 376 22.88 -5.93 0.97
C ALA A 376 21.48 -5.43 0.58
N PHE A 377 20.87 -6.02 -0.46
CA PHE A 377 19.49 -5.67 -0.87
C PHE A 377 18.46 -6.14 0.16
N LEU A 378 18.60 -7.34 0.73
CA LEU A 378 17.70 -7.83 1.78
C LEU A 378 17.79 -6.99 3.06
N LEU A 379 19.00 -6.58 3.46
CA LEU A 379 19.20 -5.65 4.58
C LEU A 379 18.60 -4.27 4.29
N TRP A 380 18.67 -3.81 3.04
CA TRP A 380 18.00 -2.59 2.62
C TRP A 380 16.47 -2.69 2.79
N ARG A 381 15.86 -3.81 2.37
CA ARG A 381 14.41 -4.08 2.55
C ARG A 381 14.05 -4.11 4.04
N ALA A 382 14.85 -4.79 4.86
CA ALA A 382 14.65 -4.86 6.31
C ALA A 382 14.79 -3.47 6.96
N ALA A 383 15.83 -2.70 6.61
CA ALA A 383 16.03 -1.35 7.12
C ALA A 383 14.88 -0.40 6.75
N LEU A 384 14.37 -0.48 5.51
CA LEU A 384 13.20 0.29 5.09
C LEU A 384 11.96 -0.11 5.92
N THR A 385 11.75 -1.42 6.14
CA THR A 385 10.64 -1.92 6.95
C THR A 385 10.71 -1.40 8.39
N VAL A 386 11.88 -1.47 9.02
CA VAL A 386 12.11 -0.94 10.38
C VAL A 386 11.87 0.57 10.41
N TYR A 387 12.37 1.31 9.43
CA TYR A 387 12.15 2.75 9.33
C TYR A 387 10.65 3.09 9.23
N LEU A 388 9.90 2.41 8.37
CA LEU A 388 8.45 2.63 8.22
C LEU A 388 7.69 2.28 9.50
N GLY A 389 8.07 1.21 10.18
CA GLY A 389 7.52 0.83 11.49
C GLY A 389 7.77 1.89 12.55
N PHE A 390 9.01 2.37 12.66
CA PHE A 390 9.37 3.44 13.59
C PHE A 390 8.60 4.73 13.35
N VAL A 391 8.51 5.18 12.09
CA VAL A 391 7.76 6.38 11.71
C VAL A 391 6.27 6.23 12.01
N SER A 392 5.70 5.03 11.78
CA SER A 392 4.30 4.71 12.06
C SER A 392 3.98 4.73 13.56
N LEU A 393 4.87 4.16 14.39
CA LEU A 393 4.73 4.20 15.85
C LEU A 393 4.89 5.63 16.39
N ARG A 394 5.83 6.41 15.82
CA ARG A 394 5.97 7.83 16.17
C ARG A 394 4.74 8.66 15.77
N ALA A 395 4.08 8.33 14.66
CA ALA A 395 2.84 8.98 14.28
C ALA A 395 1.70 8.68 15.26
N LEU A 396 1.67 7.47 15.84
CA LEU A 396 0.68 7.09 16.85
C LEU A 396 0.76 7.96 18.12
N THR A 397 1.96 8.41 18.54
CA THR A 397 2.10 9.34 19.67
C THR A 397 1.44 10.71 19.39
N ARG A 398 1.29 11.08 18.09
CA ARG A 398 0.60 12.29 17.63
C ARG A 398 -0.89 12.07 17.34
N ALA A 399 -1.47 10.95 17.79
CA ALA A 399 -2.84 10.51 17.53
C ALA A 399 -3.15 10.21 16.05
N GLU A 400 -2.14 10.03 15.20
CA GLU A 400 -2.31 9.56 13.83
C GLU A 400 -2.18 8.04 13.79
N ILE A 401 -3.32 7.35 13.59
CA ILE A 401 -3.42 5.88 13.64
C ILE A 401 -3.30 5.22 12.28
N LEU A 402 -3.63 5.94 11.20
CA LEU A 402 -3.64 5.40 9.84
C LEU A 402 -2.27 4.87 9.39
N PRO A 403 -1.13 5.54 9.70
CA PRO A 403 0.19 5.02 9.33
C PRO A 403 0.47 3.62 9.86
N LEU A 404 0.12 3.33 11.11
CA LEU A 404 0.36 2.01 11.71
C LEU A 404 -0.51 0.91 11.08
N LEU A 405 -1.78 1.21 10.77
CA LEU A 405 -2.68 0.28 10.11
C LEU A 405 -2.21 -0.03 8.66
N LEU A 406 -1.75 0.98 7.92
CA LEU A 406 -1.19 0.80 6.58
C LEU A 406 0.16 0.09 6.61
N PHE A 407 1.01 0.39 7.59
CA PHE A 407 2.26 -0.32 7.81
C PHE A 407 2.00 -1.81 8.00
N SER A 408 1.08 -2.20 8.91
CA SER A 408 0.76 -3.60 9.15
C SER A 408 0.16 -4.32 7.93
N ALA A 409 -0.51 -3.58 7.03
CA ALA A 409 -1.00 -4.12 5.77
C ALA A 409 0.11 -4.30 4.71
N GLY A 410 1.21 -3.55 4.78
CA GLY A 410 2.21 -3.47 3.72
C GLY A 410 3.62 -3.93 4.07
N PHE A 411 3.99 -4.07 5.36
CA PHE A 411 5.38 -4.30 5.75
C PHE A 411 5.96 -5.64 5.27
N LEU A 412 5.16 -6.72 5.30
CA LEU A 412 5.60 -8.02 4.79
C LEU A 412 5.89 -7.98 3.28
N LEU A 413 5.18 -7.13 2.52
CA LEU A 413 5.46 -6.98 1.08
C LEU A 413 6.84 -6.39 0.82
N ILE A 414 7.29 -5.46 1.65
CA ILE A 414 8.65 -4.93 1.54
C ILE A 414 9.66 -5.93 2.10
N LEU A 415 9.36 -6.59 3.21
CA LEU A 415 10.31 -7.46 3.90
C LEU A 415 10.60 -8.76 3.11
N ASN A 416 9.56 -9.51 2.72
CA ASN A 416 9.69 -10.80 2.04
C ASN A 416 8.74 -10.99 0.84
N GLY A 417 7.97 -9.97 0.46
CA GLY A 417 7.05 -10.09 -0.67
C GLY A 417 7.79 -10.37 -1.99
N GLN A 418 7.18 -11.23 -2.82
CA GLN A 418 7.71 -11.59 -4.14
C GLN A 418 7.64 -10.39 -5.10
N LEU A 419 8.68 -9.54 -5.11
CA LEU A 419 8.75 -8.34 -5.96
C LEU A 419 8.82 -8.70 -7.45
N GLY A 420 9.25 -9.89 -7.79
CA GLY A 420 9.16 -10.43 -9.16
C GLY A 420 7.73 -10.48 -9.71
N GLN A 421 6.73 -10.55 -8.84
CA GLN A 421 5.32 -10.48 -9.22
C GLN A 421 4.84 -9.03 -9.29
N PRO A 422 4.39 -8.53 -10.47
CA PRO A 422 4.02 -7.12 -10.67
C PRO A 422 2.97 -6.62 -9.69
N THR A 423 2.00 -7.45 -9.33
CA THR A 423 0.92 -7.09 -8.41
C THR A 423 1.43 -6.92 -6.97
N SER A 424 2.26 -7.85 -6.48
CA SER A 424 2.88 -7.76 -5.14
C SER A 424 3.80 -6.54 -5.05
N LEU A 425 4.63 -6.30 -6.07
CA LEU A 425 5.46 -5.10 -6.18
C LEU A 425 4.62 -3.83 -6.11
N GLY A 426 3.54 -3.76 -6.90
CA GLY A 426 2.66 -2.60 -6.95
C GLY A 426 2.02 -2.29 -5.59
N PHE A 427 1.46 -3.29 -4.92
CA PHE A 427 0.88 -3.11 -3.57
C PHE A 427 1.94 -2.82 -2.52
N GLY A 428 3.12 -3.44 -2.60
CA GLY A 428 4.24 -3.14 -1.72
C GLY A 428 4.63 -1.66 -1.77
N VAL A 429 4.72 -1.09 -2.97
CA VAL A 429 5.00 0.33 -3.18
C VAL A 429 3.85 1.21 -2.69
N VAL A 430 2.61 0.88 -3.06
CA VAL A 430 1.44 1.70 -2.74
C VAL A 430 1.17 1.74 -1.25
N LEU A 431 1.01 0.58 -0.59
CA LEU A 431 0.65 0.54 0.83
C LEU A 431 1.71 1.22 1.70
N ASN A 432 3.00 1.00 1.41
CA ASN A 432 4.07 1.62 2.16
C ASN A 432 4.27 3.11 1.80
N GLY A 433 4.02 3.50 0.56
CA GLY A 433 4.00 4.89 0.14
C GLY A 433 2.85 5.67 0.80
N LEU A 434 1.65 5.09 0.87
CA LEU A 434 0.50 5.66 1.58
C LEU A 434 0.71 5.70 3.09
N CYS A 435 1.36 4.67 3.67
CA CYS A 435 1.78 4.66 5.07
C CYS A 435 2.64 5.90 5.37
N LEU A 436 3.69 6.11 4.59
CA LEU A 436 4.60 7.23 4.80
C LEU A 436 3.91 8.59 4.51
N ALA A 437 3.08 8.69 3.47
CA ALA A 437 2.30 9.88 3.14
C ALA A 437 1.32 10.27 4.26
N SER A 438 0.69 9.29 4.89
CA SER A 438 -0.29 9.51 5.97
C SER A 438 0.31 10.06 7.27
N THR A 439 1.65 10.05 7.39
CA THR A 439 2.35 10.68 8.54
C THR A 439 2.45 12.21 8.40
N ARG A 440 2.22 12.75 7.20
CA ARG A 440 2.22 14.19 6.95
C ARG A 440 0.84 14.77 7.32
N PRO A 441 0.79 15.86 8.10
CA PRO A 441 -0.48 16.47 8.46
C PRO A 441 -1.24 16.90 7.19
N GLY A 442 -2.54 16.64 7.18
CA GLY A 442 -3.43 17.16 6.14
C GLY A 442 -3.50 18.69 6.19
N LYS A 443 -4.04 19.28 5.14
CA LYS A 443 -4.30 20.71 5.11
C LYS A 443 -5.28 21.04 6.23
N ILE A 444 -4.86 21.85 7.20
CA ILE A 444 -5.75 22.38 8.22
C ILE A 444 -6.83 23.15 7.46
N ALA A 445 -8.09 22.70 7.55
CA ALA A 445 -9.21 23.55 7.10
C ALA A 445 -9.04 24.89 7.79
N PRO A 446 -9.12 26.03 7.07
CA PRO A 446 -9.04 27.33 7.72
C PRO A 446 -10.09 27.32 8.84
N THR A 447 -9.64 27.47 10.08
CA THR A 447 -10.53 27.63 11.22
C THR A 447 -11.52 28.70 10.80
N PRO A 448 -12.87 28.46 10.81
CA PRO A 448 -13.82 29.51 10.49
C PRO A 448 -13.43 30.68 11.36
N ALA A 449 -13.10 31.81 10.72
CA ALA A 449 -12.75 33.04 11.44
C ALA A 449 -13.83 33.22 12.49
N THR A 450 -13.46 33.09 13.76
CA THR A 450 -14.36 33.39 14.87
C THR A 450 -14.92 34.76 14.52
N PRO A 451 -16.25 34.92 14.36
CA PRO A 451 -16.82 36.24 14.06
C PRO A 451 -16.23 37.17 15.12
N LEU A 452 -15.45 38.15 14.68
CA LEU A 452 -14.96 39.19 15.56
C LEU A 452 -16.20 39.72 16.30
N ALA A 453 -16.28 39.42 17.59
CA ALA A 453 -17.35 39.98 18.42
C ALA A 453 -17.43 41.46 18.09
N PRO A 454 -18.63 42.01 17.81
CA PRO A 454 -18.76 43.42 17.45
C PRO A 454 -18.04 44.21 18.54
N ARG A 455 -16.99 44.93 18.13
CA ARG A 455 -16.29 45.87 19.01
C ARG A 455 -17.37 46.76 19.64
N SER A 456 -17.68 46.50 20.89
CA SER A 456 -18.56 47.37 21.66
C SER A 456 -17.93 48.76 21.60
N ILE A 457 -18.58 49.69 20.89
CA ILE A 457 -18.28 51.09 20.91
C ILE A 457 -18.71 51.61 22.29
N ARG A 458 -18.02 51.20 23.38
CA ARG A 458 -18.02 51.82 24.68
C ARG A 458 -16.85 52.78 24.72
N GLY A 459 -17.05 53.98 24.18
CA GLY A 459 -15.99 54.96 24.16
C GLY A 459 -16.40 56.35 23.60
N ARG A 460 -17.69 56.68 23.61
CA ARG A 460 -18.14 58.07 23.21
C ARG A 460 -19.23 58.65 24.11
N SER A 461 -19.25 58.32 25.38
CA SER A 461 -20.17 58.94 26.34
C SER A 461 -19.46 59.61 27.52
N ALA A 462 -18.14 59.74 27.52
CA ALA A 462 -17.41 60.40 28.59
C ALA A 462 -16.99 61.83 28.27
N TYR A 463 -17.36 62.37 27.10
CA TYR A 463 -17.06 63.80 26.71
C TYR A 463 -18.26 64.68 26.66
N ALA A 464 -19.49 64.20 26.80
CA ALA A 464 -20.73 65.05 26.79
C ALA A 464 -21.18 65.55 28.21
N ASN A 465 -20.61 64.99 29.30
CA ASN A 465 -21.01 65.37 30.67
C ASN A 465 -20.05 66.35 31.37
N ARG A 466 -19.16 67.06 30.64
CA ARG A 466 -18.27 68.08 31.21
C ARG A 466 -18.64 69.54 30.76
N LEU A 467 -19.71 69.70 30.06
CA LEU A 467 -20.12 71.06 29.60
C LEU A 467 -21.49 71.61 30.17
N HIS A 468 -22.09 70.88 31.11
CA HIS A 468 -23.31 71.35 31.79
C HIS A 468 -23.22 71.26 33.31
N GLY A 469 -22.14 71.75 33.89
CA GLY A 469 -21.95 71.79 35.34
C GLY A 469 -21.34 73.10 35.83
N ALA A 470 -21.74 74.20 35.29
CA ALA A 470 -21.46 75.56 35.85
C ALA A 470 -22.68 76.44 35.60
N ASP A 471 -23.62 76.47 36.49
CA ASP A 471 -24.44 77.57 36.93
C ASP A 471 -25.66 77.04 37.70
N ALA A 472 -25.66 77.28 38.99
CA ALA A 472 -26.78 77.64 39.82
C ALA A 472 -26.53 77.30 41.28
N SER A 473 -25.69 78.14 41.91
CA SER A 473 -25.74 78.34 43.37
C SER A 473 -26.78 79.49 43.54
N HIS A 474 -27.75 79.30 44.36
CA HIS A 474 -28.49 80.19 45.22
C HIS A 474 -29.97 79.81 45.30
N ARG A 475 -30.40 79.36 46.38
CA ARG A 475 -31.39 79.99 47.31
C ARG A 475 -32.15 78.92 48.12
N ASN A 476 -31.99 79.16 49.44
CA ASN A 476 -33.02 79.06 50.48
C ASN A 476 -33.84 77.75 50.56
N GLY A 477 -34.03 77.21 51.69
CA GLY A 477 -34.18 77.72 53.06
C GLY A 477 -35.20 76.81 53.72
N SER A 478 -34.90 76.44 54.93
CA SER A 478 -35.82 76.24 56.05
C SER A 478 -37.02 75.31 55.94
N VAL A 479 -37.09 74.50 56.98
CA VAL A 479 -38.15 74.31 57.95
C VAL A 479 -38.80 72.93 58.02
N ASP A 480 -38.52 72.28 59.19
CA ASP A 480 -39.39 71.50 60.06
C ASP A 480 -40.24 70.35 59.47
N ARG A 481 -40.10 69.21 59.90
CA ARG A 481 -40.34 68.43 61.15
C ARG A 481 -39.84 67.00 61.04
#